data_c12955ed25cce8a6101471f02c2b8e0b
#
_entry.id   c12955ed25cce8a6101471f02c2b8e0b
#
_cell.length_a   1.000
_cell.length_b   1.000
_cell.length_c   1.000
_cell.angle_alpha   90.00
_cell.angle_beta   90.00
_cell.angle_gamma   90.00
#
_symmetry.space_group_name_H-M   'P 1'
#
loop_
_entity.id
_entity.type
_entity.pdbx_description
1 polymer ?
#
loop_
_entity_poly.entity_id
_entity_poly.type
_entity_poly.pdbx_seq_one_letter_code
_entity_poly.pdbx_strand_id
1 'polypeptide(L)'
;MRRRPLLLTATAALPGSALARPAAEPGRKVLRLAFQSPETTLDPVQTNSDNNTNTVLAQILEAPLGYDYLARPARLLPVTAEALPQVSADGRVFTVRIRAGIFFAEHPAFGGRPRELVAADYVYAIKRFYDPRWNSSDLYLYESLKLPGLSELREQAVKSRRPFDYDREVDGARALDRYTLRITLGVPDPRFTYLMADPVQMGAVAREVVDFHGSDIGAHPVGTGAFRLKSWRRGSQIVLARNPGFRGAVYAGQPAAHPLAQAAAAHLAGKRLPLVDEVVVDVVEESQPRWLSFLEGRYHWLEVPLSFRAQAAPNRRLAPYLARRGITLQSQLRPDIVMHFFFMQHPLVGGYTPDKVGLRRAIGLAFDGPALRSTYFQGYGLAAQSTVPPHTSGYDAAYKSEMGDFDPLRAKALLDLYGYVDRDGDGWREQPDGSALRLVMASGGSQADRLSNEIWKRSMTAVGLRMDFEIATWPELLKKSRAGTLMMWGYSWTAGSPDGGFFLAIAYGPNASESNDPRFELPAFDRLYERQRLLADGPEREALMRRAKDLLVAYMPFKVHLHTERLDLAQPGVLAYWRHPFMRDLWRFIDVPPAAD
;
A
#
# COMPACT_ATOMS: atom_id res chain seq x y z
N MET A 1 -59.52 27.37 -41.73
CA MET A 1 -58.09 27.68 -41.80
C MET A 1 -57.73 28.73 -40.74
N ARG A 2 -57.20 28.31 -39.60
CA ARG A 2 -56.64 29.21 -38.56
C ARG A 2 -55.22 28.79 -38.30
N ARG A 3 -54.24 29.63 -38.63
CA ARG A 3 -52.81 29.45 -38.37
C ARG A 3 -52.52 29.74 -36.87
N ARG A 4 -51.91 28.83 -36.16
CA ARG A 4 -51.33 29.04 -34.84
C ARG A 4 -49.85 29.50 -34.99
N PRO A 5 -49.37 30.50 -34.24
CA PRO A 5 -47.98 30.86 -34.21
C PRO A 5 -47.19 29.91 -33.29
N LEU A 6 -46.02 29.45 -33.73
CA LEU A 6 -45.03 28.78 -32.91
C LEU A 6 -44.31 29.81 -32.02
N LEU A 7 -44.41 29.64 -30.72
CA LEU A 7 -43.58 30.33 -29.74
C LEU A 7 -42.23 29.58 -29.65
N LEU A 8 -41.15 30.22 -30.10
CA LEU A 8 -39.80 29.82 -29.83
C LEU A 8 -39.46 30.22 -28.38
N THR A 9 -39.34 29.26 -27.48
CA THR A 9 -38.77 29.45 -26.14
C THR A 9 -37.24 29.44 -26.28
N ALA A 10 -36.59 30.60 -26.12
CA ALA A 10 -35.16 30.73 -25.98
C ALA A 10 -34.75 30.23 -24.59
N THR A 11 -34.08 29.07 -24.52
CA THR A 11 -33.44 28.58 -23.32
C THR A 11 -32.17 29.41 -23.07
N ALA A 12 -32.22 30.32 -22.11
CA ALA A 12 -31.03 31.02 -21.61
C ALA A 12 -30.15 30.01 -20.89
N ALA A 13 -28.98 29.71 -21.46
CA ALA A 13 -27.90 28.97 -20.80
C ALA A 13 -27.37 29.86 -19.65
N LEU A 14 -27.60 29.44 -18.43
CA LEU A 14 -26.94 30.02 -17.25
C LEU A 14 -25.44 29.77 -17.37
N PRO A 15 -24.57 30.79 -17.24
CA PRO A 15 -23.15 30.57 -17.16
C PRO A 15 -22.85 29.77 -15.88
N GLY A 16 -22.26 28.60 -16.05
CA GLY A 16 -21.75 27.79 -14.94
C GLY A 16 -20.80 28.65 -14.11
N SER A 17 -21.18 28.94 -12.87
CA SER A 17 -20.34 29.62 -11.90
C SER A 17 -19.10 28.76 -11.67
N ALA A 18 -18.01 29.07 -12.38
CA ALA A 18 -16.69 28.61 -12.00
C ALA A 18 -16.44 29.15 -10.57
N LEU A 19 -16.47 28.27 -9.57
CA LEU A 19 -16.13 28.60 -8.20
C LEU A 19 -14.72 29.23 -8.21
N ALA A 20 -14.66 30.54 -8.07
CA ALA A 20 -13.42 31.28 -7.95
C ALA A 20 -12.65 30.71 -6.75
N ARG A 21 -11.45 30.25 -7.01
CA ARG A 21 -10.50 29.82 -5.97
C ARG A 21 -10.20 31.02 -5.07
N PRO A 22 -10.19 30.87 -3.74
CA PRO A 22 -9.57 31.90 -2.90
C PRO A 22 -8.10 32.00 -3.31
N ALA A 23 -7.69 33.20 -3.73
CA ALA A 23 -6.29 33.49 -4.00
C ALA A 23 -5.47 33.18 -2.73
N ALA A 24 -4.34 32.50 -2.89
CA ALA A 24 -3.43 32.32 -1.75
C ALA A 24 -2.89 33.68 -1.33
N GLU A 25 -2.75 33.92 -0.02
CA GLU A 25 -2.12 35.12 0.48
C GLU A 25 -0.71 35.25 -0.09
N PRO A 26 -0.29 36.42 -0.59
CA PRO A 26 1.04 36.65 -1.16
C PRO A 26 2.16 36.19 -0.22
N GLY A 27 3.18 35.54 -0.77
CA GLY A 27 4.31 35.04 0.01
C GLY A 27 4.08 33.70 0.73
N ARG A 28 2.85 33.17 0.76
CA ARG A 28 2.53 31.88 1.41
C ARG A 28 2.87 30.69 0.52
N LYS A 29 3.50 29.68 1.10
CA LYS A 29 3.84 28.43 0.41
C LYS A 29 2.72 27.40 0.55
N VAL A 30 2.03 27.10 -0.54
CA VAL A 30 0.89 26.16 -0.58
C VAL A 30 1.21 25.00 -1.50
N LEU A 31 1.38 23.82 -0.92
CA LEU A 31 1.53 22.57 -1.68
C LEU A 31 0.17 22.10 -2.18
N ARG A 32 0.03 21.93 -3.50
CA ARG A 32 -1.24 21.51 -4.14
C ARG A 32 -1.08 20.16 -4.80
N LEU A 33 -2.01 19.25 -4.49
CA LEU A 33 -2.00 17.85 -4.92
C LEU A 33 -3.37 17.42 -5.38
N ALA A 34 -3.46 16.28 -6.08
CA ALA A 34 -4.71 15.63 -6.41
C ALA A 34 -4.68 14.16 -6.02
N PHE A 35 -5.77 13.69 -5.39
CA PHE A 35 -6.08 12.27 -5.20
C PHE A 35 -6.96 11.74 -6.34
N GLN A 36 -6.81 10.46 -6.65
CA GLN A 36 -7.59 9.77 -7.68
C GLN A 36 -8.86 9.09 -7.16
N SER A 37 -9.01 8.99 -5.86
CA SER A 37 -10.18 8.45 -5.17
C SER A 37 -10.43 9.24 -3.89
N PRO A 38 -11.68 9.32 -3.44
CA PRO A 38 -11.99 9.99 -2.18
C PRO A 38 -11.37 9.25 -0.99
N GLU A 39 -11.17 10.01 0.06
CA GLU A 39 -10.85 9.54 1.40
C GLU A 39 -12.08 8.96 2.09
N THR A 40 -11.88 8.19 3.16
CA THR A 40 -12.97 7.59 3.95
C THR A 40 -13.24 8.39 5.22
N THR A 41 -12.54 8.09 6.30
CA THR A 41 -12.65 8.75 7.61
C THR A 41 -11.27 9.09 8.13
N LEU A 42 -11.11 10.20 8.83
CA LEU A 42 -9.82 10.59 9.41
C LEU A 42 -9.66 10.07 10.87
N ASP A 43 -10.22 8.90 11.15
CA ASP A 43 -9.94 8.16 12.39
C ASP A 43 -9.04 6.95 12.09
N PRO A 44 -7.83 6.86 12.69
CA PRO A 44 -6.86 5.81 12.39
C PRO A 44 -7.40 4.38 12.57
N VAL A 45 -8.34 4.15 13.50
CA VAL A 45 -8.90 2.81 13.73
C VAL A 45 -9.98 2.40 12.72
N GLN A 46 -10.43 3.32 11.85
CA GLN A 46 -11.54 3.12 10.92
C GLN A 46 -11.18 3.41 9.45
N THR A 47 -9.92 3.56 9.11
CA THR A 47 -9.47 3.95 7.75
C THR A 47 -9.72 2.88 6.69
N ASN A 48 -10.01 1.63 7.09
CA ASN A 48 -10.14 0.47 6.20
C ASN A 48 -8.95 0.32 5.24
N SER A 49 -7.74 0.60 5.73
CA SER A 49 -6.49 0.58 4.96
C SER A 49 -6.49 1.48 3.72
N ASP A 50 -7.39 2.49 3.65
CA ASP A 50 -7.42 3.43 2.53
C ASP A 50 -6.14 4.27 2.46
N ASN A 51 -5.44 4.19 1.33
CA ASN A 51 -4.13 4.80 1.18
C ASN A 51 -4.16 6.33 1.19
N ASN A 52 -5.23 6.95 0.66
CA ASN A 52 -5.36 8.41 0.63
C ASN A 52 -5.63 8.95 2.03
N THR A 53 -6.57 8.33 2.76
CA THR A 53 -6.85 8.61 4.17
C THR A 53 -5.57 8.46 5.02
N ASN A 54 -4.88 7.33 4.88
CA ASN A 54 -3.65 7.06 5.61
C ASN A 54 -2.54 8.07 5.31
N THR A 55 -2.46 8.56 4.06
CA THR A 55 -1.50 9.60 3.68
C THR A 55 -1.82 10.94 4.36
N VAL A 56 -3.10 11.31 4.48
CA VAL A 56 -3.52 12.53 5.19
C VAL A 56 -3.24 12.40 6.69
N LEU A 57 -3.65 11.30 7.31
CA LEU A 57 -3.44 11.06 8.75
C LEU A 57 -1.96 11.07 9.12
N ALA A 58 -1.10 10.54 8.26
CA ALA A 58 0.35 10.55 8.48
C ALA A 58 0.98 11.96 8.52
N GLN A 59 0.29 13.00 8.04
CA GLN A 59 0.76 14.38 8.19
C GLN A 59 0.36 14.98 9.54
N ILE A 60 -0.65 14.41 10.19
CA ILE A 60 -1.28 14.91 11.43
C ILE A 60 -0.79 14.13 12.65
N LEU A 61 -0.71 12.79 12.52
CA LEU A 61 -0.28 11.89 13.59
C LEU A 61 1.22 11.59 13.50
N GLU A 62 1.83 11.26 14.63
CA GLU A 62 3.21 10.79 14.67
C GLU A 62 3.31 9.49 15.48
N ALA A 63 4.05 8.54 14.92
CA ALA A 63 4.44 7.31 15.59
C ALA A 63 5.76 7.50 16.37
N PRO A 64 6.15 6.56 17.26
CA PRO A 64 7.44 6.61 17.95
C PRO A 64 8.63 6.66 17.01
N LEU A 65 8.57 5.93 15.90
CA LEU A 65 9.59 5.85 14.86
C LEU A 65 9.06 6.38 13.53
N GLY A 66 9.94 6.54 12.55
CA GLY A 66 9.61 6.86 11.18
C GLY A 66 10.75 6.46 10.25
N TYR A 67 10.55 6.61 8.95
CA TYR A 67 11.61 6.33 7.97
C TYR A 67 12.51 7.54 7.77
N ASP A 68 13.80 7.27 7.56
CA ASP A 68 14.73 8.27 7.02
C ASP A 68 14.32 8.59 5.57
N TYR A 69 13.86 9.80 5.33
CA TYR A 69 13.26 10.23 4.07
C TYR A 69 14.14 9.92 2.85
N LEU A 70 15.44 10.13 2.96
CA LEU A 70 16.38 10.03 1.84
C LEU A 70 17.27 8.77 1.88
N ALA A 71 17.10 7.90 2.86
CA ALA A 71 17.88 6.66 2.91
C ALA A 71 17.32 5.57 1.96
N ARG A 72 18.21 4.89 1.28
CA ARG A 72 17.95 3.66 0.51
C ARG A 72 19.11 2.68 0.72
N PRO A 73 18.88 1.48 1.20
CA PRO A 73 17.60 0.89 1.67
C PRO A 73 16.90 1.73 2.75
N ALA A 74 15.59 1.49 2.96
CA ALA A 74 14.80 2.17 3.98
C ALA A 74 15.38 1.92 5.37
N ARG A 75 15.48 2.97 6.18
CA ARG A 75 16.03 2.92 7.52
C ARG A 75 15.09 3.64 8.49
N LEU A 76 14.95 3.10 9.70
CA LEU A 76 14.18 3.72 10.76
C LEU A 76 14.98 4.76 11.53
N LEU A 77 14.30 5.83 11.92
CA LEU A 77 14.78 6.89 12.82
C LEU A 77 13.78 7.10 13.96
N PRO A 78 14.23 7.55 15.13
CA PRO A 78 13.32 8.00 16.17
C PRO A 78 12.63 9.30 15.76
N VAL A 79 11.30 9.39 15.95
CA VAL A 79 10.47 10.56 15.65
C VAL A 79 9.99 11.21 16.95
N THR A 80 9.05 10.60 17.64
CA THR A 80 8.66 11.03 19.00
C THR A 80 9.43 10.29 20.09
N ALA A 81 10.05 9.16 19.77
CA ALA A 81 10.99 8.47 20.63
C ALA A 81 12.33 9.20 20.74
N GLU A 82 13.03 9.07 21.86
CA GLU A 82 14.41 9.58 22.06
C GLU A 82 15.43 8.78 21.25
N ALA A 83 15.23 7.45 21.15
CA ALA A 83 16.08 6.50 20.47
C ALA A 83 15.25 5.34 19.87
N LEU A 84 15.89 4.44 19.12
CA LEU A 84 15.28 3.17 18.73
C LEU A 84 14.93 2.35 19.97
N PRO A 85 13.90 1.48 19.92
CA PRO A 85 13.46 0.67 21.06
C PRO A 85 14.56 -0.20 21.64
N GLN A 86 14.58 -0.35 22.94
CA GLN A 86 15.27 -1.47 23.58
C GLN A 86 14.41 -2.72 23.41
N VAL A 87 15.00 -3.77 22.84
CA VAL A 87 14.31 -5.02 22.56
C VAL A 87 14.87 -6.11 23.45
N SER A 88 14.00 -6.89 24.10
CA SER A 88 14.42 -8.05 24.91
C SER A 88 15.10 -9.13 24.05
N ALA A 89 15.92 -9.96 24.66
CA ALA A 89 16.67 -11.01 23.96
C ALA A 89 15.76 -12.02 23.23
N ASP A 90 14.56 -12.24 23.71
CA ASP A 90 13.55 -13.10 23.09
C ASP A 90 12.71 -12.40 21.99
N GLY A 91 12.99 -11.12 21.71
CA GLY A 91 12.31 -10.36 20.66
C GLY A 91 10.83 -10.03 20.94
N ARG A 92 10.40 -10.10 22.20
CA ARG A 92 8.99 -9.89 22.59
C ARG A 92 8.71 -8.56 23.27
N VAL A 93 9.65 -8.00 23.99
CA VAL A 93 9.43 -6.77 24.77
C VAL A 93 10.15 -5.62 24.11
N PHE A 94 9.39 -4.57 23.81
CA PHE A 94 9.88 -3.33 23.20
C PHE A 94 9.67 -2.19 24.18
N THR A 95 10.76 -1.57 24.64
CA THR A 95 10.71 -0.42 25.54
C THR A 95 11.17 0.82 24.79
N VAL A 96 10.33 1.85 24.81
CA VAL A 96 10.54 3.12 24.10
C VAL A 96 10.41 4.28 25.07
N ARG A 97 11.39 5.18 25.05
CA ARG A 97 11.30 6.45 25.76
C ARG A 97 10.82 7.54 24.82
N ILE A 98 9.71 8.17 25.16
CA ILE A 98 9.11 9.28 24.43
C ILE A 98 9.82 10.58 24.84
N ARG A 99 10.10 11.45 23.89
CA ARG A 99 10.68 12.77 24.15
C ARG A 99 9.69 13.65 24.88
N ALA A 100 10.14 14.30 25.95
CA ALA A 100 9.38 15.34 26.62
C ALA A 100 9.26 16.60 25.71
N GLY A 101 8.26 17.43 25.95
CA GLY A 101 8.09 18.71 25.24
C GLY A 101 7.49 18.58 23.84
N ILE A 102 6.87 17.45 23.48
CA ILE A 102 6.07 17.29 22.29
C ILE A 102 4.61 17.53 22.65
N PHE A 103 3.90 18.37 21.88
CA PHE A 103 2.52 18.75 22.19
C PHE A 103 1.58 18.39 21.04
N PHE A 104 0.36 18.03 21.38
CA PHE A 104 -0.75 17.92 20.42
C PHE A 104 -1.10 19.30 19.88
N ALA A 105 -1.63 19.36 18.66
CA ALA A 105 -2.22 20.59 18.11
C ALA A 105 -3.34 21.08 19.04
N GLU A 106 -3.51 22.41 19.13
CA GLU A 106 -4.54 23.02 19.95
C GLU A 106 -5.94 22.49 19.64
N HIS A 107 -6.71 22.18 20.68
CA HIS A 107 -8.06 21.69 20.55
C HIS A 107 -8.93 22.11 21.74
N PRO A 108 -10.25 22.41 21.55
CA PRO A 108 -11.15 22.81 22.65
C PRO A 108 -11.22 21.81 23.81
N ALA A 109 -11.10 20.51 23.53
CA ALA A 109 -11.06 19.45 24.56
C ALA A 109 -9.96 19.63 25.61
N PHE A 110 -8.91 20.41 25.31
CA PHE A 110 -7.81 20.68 26.24
C PHE A 110 -8.04 21.89 27.13
N GLY A 111 -9.18 22.57 27.02
CA GLY A 111 -9.52 23.73 27.85
C GLY A 111 -8.55 24.90 27.75
N GLY A 112 -7.96 25.12 26.58
CA GLY A 112 -7.00 26.19 26.32
C GLY A 112 -5.59 25.94 26.90
N ARG A 113 -5.28 24.72 27.38
CA ARG A 113 -3.97 24.35 27.92
C ARG A 113 -3.18 23.53 26.90
N PRO A 114 -1.86 23.74 26.78
CA PRO A 114 -1.00 22.85 25.97
C PRO A 114 -1.09 21.41 26.49
N ARG A 115 -1.40 20.45 25.60
CA ARG A 115 -1.49 19.03 25.93
C ARG A 115 -0.25 18.29 25.44
N GLU A 116 0.61 17.93 26.39
CA GLU A 116 1.85 17.23 26.11
C GLU A 116 1.60 15.76 25.80
N LEU A 117 2.32 15.22 24.80
CA LEU A 117 2.36 13.81 24.45
C LEU A 117 3.01 13.00 25.57
N VAL A 118 2.36 11.93 25.99
CA VAL A 118 2.87 11.00 27.01
C VAL A 118 2.73 9.54 26.55
N ALA A 119 3.42 8.62 27.22
CA ALA A 119 3.38 7.19 26.89
C ALA A 119 1.95 6.60 26.92
N ALA A 120 1.10 7.09 27.82
CA ALA A 120 -0.29 6.65 27.94
C ALA A 120 -1.13 6.93 26.68
N ASP A 121 -0.78 7.93 25.87
CA ASP A 121 -1.50 8.25 24.63
C ASP A 121 -1.31 7.15 23.57
N TYR A 122 -0.13 6.54 23.51
CA TYR A 122 0.13 5.38 22.68
C TYR A 122 -0.59 4.13 23.17
N VAL A 123 -0.63 3.91 24.49
CA VAL A 123 -1.39 2.81 25.08
C VAL A 123 -2.88 2.95 24.75
N TYR A 124 -3.41 4.16 24.87
CA TYR A 124 -4.79 4.45 24.51
C TYR A 124 -5.05 4.21 23.02
N ALA A 125 -4.18 4.69 22.13
CA ALA A 125 -4.30 4.50 20.69
C ALA A 125 -4.33 3.00 20.30
N ILE A 126 -3.44 2.18 20.88
CA ILE A 126 -3.41 0.72 20.65
C ILE A 126 -4.72 0.07 21.15
N LYS A 127 -5.19 0.42 22.34
CA LYS A 127 -6.43 -0.12 22.91
C LYS A 127 -7.65 0.18 22.06
N ARG A 128 -7.67 1.32 21.34
CA ARG A 128 -8.78 1.67 20.45
C ARG A 128 -9.00 0.66 19.33
N PHE A 129 -7.96 0.01 18.82
CA PHE A 129 -8.11 -1.05 17.81
C PHE A 129 -8.85 -2.27 18.34
N TYR A 130 -8.77 -2.53 19.65
CA TYR A 130 -9.46 -3.63 20.31
C TYR A 130 -10.89 -3.28 20.77
N ASP A 131 -11.25 -2.00 20.89
CA ASP A 131 -12.61 -1.59 21.31
C ASP A 131 -13.65 -1.99 20.24
N PRO A 132 -14.61 -2.89 20.57
CA PRO A 132 -15.63 -3.34 19.62
C PRO A 132 -16.47 -2.22 19.02
N ARG A 133 -16.61 -1.09 19.71
CA ARG A 133 -17.36 0.08 19.25
C ARG A 133 -16.85 0.64 17.92
N TRP A 134 -15.54 0.57 17.68
CA TRP A 134 -14.93 1.14 16.49
C TRP A 134 -14.92 0.20 15.30
N ASN A 135 -15.13 -1.10 15.53
CA ASN A 135 -15.15 -2.14 14.47
C ASN A 135 -13.98 -2.01 13.49
N SER A 136 -12.76 -1.93 14.05
CA SER A 136 -11.56 -1.71 13.26
C SER A 136 -11.28 -2.85 12.29
N SER A 137 -11.10 -2.53 11.01
CA SER A 137 -10.68 -3.48 9.98
C SER A 137 -9.23 -3.96 10.19
N ASP A 138 -8.42 -3.17 10.92
CA ASP A 138 -7.00 -3.43 11.12
C ASP A 138 -6.72 -4.21 12.43
N LEU A 139 -7.78 -4.59 13.17
CA LEU A 139 -7.67 -5.38 14.40
C LEU A 139 -6.84 -6.66 14.21
N TYR A 140 -6.97 -7.32 13.05
CA TYR A 140 -6.23 -8.55 12.73
C TYR A 140 -4.71 -8.39 12.81
N LEU A 141 -4.18 -7.20 12.51
CA LEU A 141 -2.74 -6.90 12.64
C LEU A 141 -2.29 -7.03 14.10
N TYR A 142 -3.09 -6.47 15.02
CA TYR A 142 -2.79 -6.51 16.44
C TYR A 142 -3.05 -7.88 17.06
N GLU A 143 -4.10 -8.58 16.64
CA GLU A 143 -4.38 -9.95 17.07
C GLU A 143 -3.29 -10.93 16.65
N SER A 144 -2.66 -10.71 15.48
CA SER A 144 -1.52 -11.51 15.02
C SER A 144 -0.29 -11.38 15.94
N LEU A 145 -0.13 -10.24 16.62
CA LEU A 145 0.95 -9.97 17.59
C LEU A 145 0.67 -10.61 18.97
N LYS A 146 -0.59 -11.00 19.24
CA LYS A 146 -1.05 -11.62 20.48
C LYS A 146 -0.64 -10.81 21.72
N LEU A 147 -0.96 -9.52 21.71
CA LEU A 147 -0.65 -8.61 22.84
C LEU A 147 -1.36 -9.07 24.13
N PRO A 148 -0.63 -9.49 25.19
CA PRO A 148 -1.25 -10.09 26.37
C PRO A 148 -2.28 -9.18 27.05
N GLY A 149 -3.46 -9.71 27.29
CA GLY A 149 -4.57 -9.04 27.99
C GLY A 149 -5.49 -8.21 27.10
N LEU A 150 -5.14 -7.92 25.85
CA LEU A 150 -5.95 -7.05 24.97
C LEU A 150 -7.10 -7.79 24.30
N SER A 151 -6.87 -8.99 23.80
CA SER A 151 -7.94 -9.83 23.22
C SER A 151 -8.96 -10.23 24.28
N GLU A 152 -8.52 -10.58 25.50
CA GLU A 152 -9.38 -10.88 26.65
C GLU A 152 -10.23 -9.68 27.06
N LEU A 153 -9.63 -8.48 27.05
CA LEU A 153 -10.34 -7.24 27.36
C LEU A 153 -11.46 -6.95 26.34
N ARG A 154 -11.15 -7.16 25.03
CA ARG A 154 -12.15 -7.09 23.97
C ARG A 154 -13.27 -8.11 24.14
N GLU A 155 -12.93 -9.38 24.37
CA GLU A 155 -13.92 -10.43 24.60
C GLU A 155 -14.83 -10.12 25.79
N GLN A 156 -14.27 -9.60 26.86
CA GLN A 156 -15.05 -9.20 28.04
C GLN A 156 -16.07 -8.11 27.68
N ALA A 157 -15.65 -7.07 26.92
CA ALA A 157 -16.55 -6.02 26.46
C ALA A 157 -17.69 -6.56 25.58
N VAL A 158 -17.36 -7.45 24.62
CA VAL A 158 -18.35 -8.10 23.74
C VAL A 158 -19.33 -8.96 24.55
N LYS A 159 -18.85 -9.84 25.43
CA LYS A 159 -19.69 -10.76 26.23
C LYS A 159 -20.58 -10.03 27.23
N SER A 160 -20.03 -9.02 27.90
CA SER A 160 -20.78 -8.26 28.92
C SER A 160 -21.67 -7.15 28.34
N ARG A 161 -21.47 -6.78 27.07
CA ARG A 161 -22.10 -5.62 26.41
C ARG A 161 -21.87 -4.30 27.17
N ARG A 162 -20.77 -4.20 27.92
CA ARG A 162 -20.35 -2.97 28.60
C ARG A 162 -19.32 -2.22 27.75
N PRO A 163 -19.14 -0.91 27.97
CA PRO A 163 -18.07 -0.15 27.34
C PRO A 163 -16.71 -0.82 27.55
N PHE A 164 -15.84 -0.70 26.56
CA PHE A 164 -14.46 -1.19 26.66
C PHE A 164 -13.70 -0.44 27.75
N ASP A 165 -13.02 -1.19 28.63
CA ASP A 165 -12.32 -0.63 29.78
C ASP A 165 -10.90 -0.16 29.41
N TYR A 166 -10.79 1.12 29.06
CA TYR A 166 -9.50 1.74 28.71
C TYR A 166 -8.56 1.91 29.90
N ASP A 167 -9.08 1.90 31.12
CA ASP A 167 -8.30 2.18 32.32
C ASP A 167 -7.67 0.90 32.91
N ARG A 168 -8.18 -0.26 32.54
CA ARG A 168 -7.61 -1.54 32.97
C ARG A 168 -6.20 -1.73 32.41
N GLU A 169 -5.22 -1.91 33.28
CA GLU A 169 -3.85 -2.24 32.89
C GLU A 169 -3.77 -3.63 32.26
N VAL A 170 -3.00 -3.74 31.18
CA VAL A 170 -2.69 -5.00 30.50
C VAL A 170 -1.20 -5.05 30.15
N ASP A 171 -0.61 -6.24 30.14
CA ASP A 171 0.83 -6.36 29.89
C ASP A 171 1.21 -6.13 28.41
N GLY A 172 0.26 -6.28 27.49
CA GLY A 172 0.47 -6.08 26.07
C GLY A 172 0.88 -4.65 25.69
N ALA A 173 0.38 -3.64 26.44
CA ALA A 173 0.72 -2.24 26.22
C ALA A 173 0.62 -1.46 27.52
N ARG A 174 1.74 -0.93 28.03
CA ARG A 174 1.83 -0.22 29.32
C ARG A 174 2.64 1.07 29.22
N ALA A 175 2.20 2.10 29.91
CA ALA A 175 3.01 3.23 30.28
C ALA A 175 3.66 2.92 31.63
N LEU A 176 4.98 2.72 31.65
CA LEU A 176 5.72 2.42 32.91
C LEU A 176 5.91 3.68 33.77
N ASP A 177 6.06 4.81 33.08
CA ASP A 177 6.06 6.15 33.64
C ASP A 177 5.50 7.14 32.58
N ARG A 178 5.55 8.44 32.86
CA ARG A 178 5.01 9.48 31.97
C ARG A 178 5.51 9.37 30.54
N TYR A 179 6.77 8.93 30.33
CA TYR A 179 7.42 8.94 29.01
C TYR A 179 7.93 7.55 28.58
N THR A 180 7.77 6.51 29.39
CA THR A 180 8.25 5.17 29.01
C THR A 180 7.10 4.27 28.60
N LEU A 181 7.04 3.95 27.32
CA LEU A 181 6.11 2.99 26.73
C LEU A 181 6.76 1.61 26.67
N ARG A 182 6.06 0.58 27.16
CA ARG A 182 6.43 -0.83 26.98
C ARG A 182 5.33 -1.57 26.22
N ILE A 183 5.72 -2.27 25.15
CA ILE A 183 4.85 -3.16 24.40
C ILE A 183 5.40 -4.57 24.49
N THR A 184 4.54 -5.51 24.87
CA THR A 184 4.89 -6.93 25.00
C THR A 184 4.10 -7.73 23.98
N LEU A 185 4.81 -8.48 23.14
CA LEU A 185 4.21 -9.36 22.13
C LEU A 185 4.04 -10.78 22.70
N GLY A 186 2.96 -11.46 22.36
CA GLY A 186 2.76 -12.88 22.67
C GLY A 186 3.61 -13.81 21.83
N VAL A 187 4.04 -13.33 20.66
CA VAL A 187 4.96 -14.05 19.73
C VAL A 187 6.13 -13.12 19.39
N PRO A 188 7.36 -13.64 19.26
CA PRO A 188 8.49 -12.81 18.83
C PRO A 188 8.25 -12.24 17.43
N ASP A 189 8.50 -10.94 17.26
CA ASP A 189 8.53 -10.32 15.94
C ASP A 189 9.59 -9.21 15.85
N PRO A 190 10.79 -9.50 15.32
CA PRO A 190 11.85 -8.51 15.16
C PRO A 190 11.47 -7.31 14.27
N ARG A 191 10.40 -7.43 13.47
CA ARG A 191 9.93 -6.39 12.53
C ARG A 191 8.81 -5.52 13.11
N PHE A 192 8.42 -5.77 14.36
CA PHE A 192 7.43 -4.91 15.03
C PHE A 192 7.84 -3.43 15.01
N THR A 193 9.13 -3.12 14.93
CA THR A 193 9.64 -1.75 14.77
C THR A 193 9.13 -1.07 13.50
N TYR A 194 8.81 -1.79 12.44
CA TYR A 194 8.20 -1.20 11.24
C TYR A 194 6.76 -0.75 11.50
N LEU A 195 6.00 -1.51 12.31
CA LEU A 195 4.68 -1.08 12.74
C LEU A 195 4.78 0.17 13.62
N MET A 196 5.80 0.24 14.50
CA MET A 196 6.08 1.44 15.32
C MET A 196 6.48 2.66 14.50
N ALA A 197 6.71 2.52 13.19
CA ALA A 197 7.02 3.60 12.26
C ALA A 197 5.83 3.98 11.36
N ASP A 198 4.67 3.37 11.54
CA ASP A 198 3.45 3.74 10.80
C ASP A 198 2.61 4.72 11.63
N PRO A 199 2.46 5.99 11.21
CA PRO A 199 1.70 6.99 11.96
C PRO A 199 0.20 6.67 12.09
N VAL A 200 -0.36 5.83 11.24
CA VAL A 200 -1.77 5.43 11.32
C VAL A 200 -1.97 4.32 12.33
N GLN A 201 -1.08 3.32 12.29
CA GLN A 201 -1.17 2.18 13.20
C GLN A 201 -0.67 2.50 14.61
N MET A 202 0.40 3.28 14.73
CA MET A 202 1.08 3.57 15.99
C MET A 202 1.13 5.07 16.31
N GLY A 203 0.30 5.89 15.68
CA GLY A 203 0.19 7.31 16.00
C GLY A 203 -0.52 7.54 17.33
N ALA A 204 0.02 8.48 18.13
CA ALA A 204 -0.60 8.85 19.40
C ALA A 204 -1.93 9.59 19.18
N VAL A 205 -2.92 9.26 20.01
CA VAL A 205 -4.25 9.90 20.01
C VAL A 205 -4.60 10.35 21.42
N ALA A 206 -5.01 11.60 21.58
CA ALA A 206 -5.45 12.13 22.86
C ALA A 206 -6.87 11.65 23.19
N ARG A 207 -7.04 10.98 24.34
CA ARG A 207 -8.33 10.45 24.79
C ARG A 207 -9.38 11.54 24.92
N GLU A 208 -8.99 12.71 25.41
CA GLU A 208 -9.87 13.87 25.62
C GLU A 208 -10.55 14.33 24.32
N VAL A 209 -9.84 14.23 23.18
CA VAL A 209 -10.39 14.58 21.86
C VAL A 209 -11.40 13.55 21.39
N VAL A 210 -11.11 12.26 21.60
CA VAL A 210 -12.01 11.17 21.24
C VAL A 210 -13.29 11.24 22.08
N ASP A 211 -13.17 11.48 23.39
CA ASP A 211 -14.31 11.59 24.29
C ASP A 211 -15.15 12.85 23.99
N PHE A 212 -14.52 13.94 23.54
CA PHE A 212 -15.18 15.18 23.17
C PHE A 212 -16.06 15.03 21.91
N HIS A 213 -15.58 14.32 20.89
CA HIS A 213 -16.27 14.14 19.61
C HIS A 213 -17.08 12.86 19.50
N GLY A 214 -16.80 11.86 20.32
CA GLY A 214 -17.50 10.57 20.33
C GLY A 214 -17.43 9.89 18.95
N SER A 215 -18.59 9.58 18.35
CA SER A 215 -18.69 8.94 17.04
C SER A 215 -18.22 9.81 15.86
N ASP A 216 -18.15 11.13 16.05
CA ASP A 216 -17.74 12.06 14.98
C ASP A 216 -16.21 12.33 14.96
N ILE A 217 -15.46 11.59 15.76
CA ILE A 217 -13.97 11.74 15.84
C ILE A 217 -13.30 11.65 14.47
N GLY A 218 -13.86 10.89 13.54
CA GLY A 218 -13.35 10.76 12.18
C GLY A 218 -13.36 12.06 11.35
N ALA A 219 -14.03 13.12 11.82
CA ALA A 219 -13.98 14.44 11.22
C ALA A 219 -12.98 15.40 11.92
N HIS A 220 -12.39 14.97 13.05
CA HIS A 220 -11.63 15.82 13.95
C HIS A 220 -10.27 15.23 14.36
N PRO A 221 -9.39 14.87 13.40
CA PRO A 221 -8.09 14.32 13.72
C PRO A 221 -7.21 15.36 14.40
N VAL A 222 -6.66 15.02 15.56
CA VAL A 222 -5.72 15.86 16.31
C VAL A 222 -4.48 15.04 16.66
N GLY A 223 -3.31 15.54 16.29
CA GLY A 223 -2.05 14.86 16.51
C GLY A 223 -0.91 15.83 16.84
N THR A 224 0.29 15.29 16.90
CA THR A 224 1.54 16.03 17.17
C THR A 224 2.32 16.38 15.91
N GLY A 225 1.79 16.00 14.74
CA GLY A 225 2.45 16.10 13.44
C GLY A 225 2.65 17.51 12.92
N ALA A 226 3.33 17.60 11.79
CA ALA A 226 3.72 18.86 11.16
C ALA A 226 2.52 19.68 10.64
N PHE A 227 1.40 19.05 10.44
CA PHE A 227 0.18 19.68 9.95
C PHE A 227 -1.01 19.38 10.85
N ARG A 228 -2.05 20.21 10.74
CA ARG A 228 -3.37 20.03 11.35
C ARG A 228 -4.45 20.20 10.29
N LEU A 229 -5.59 19.53 10.48
CA LEU A 229 -6.74 19.70 9.61
C LEU A 229 -7.28 21.13 9.72
N LYS A 230 -7.36 21.83 8.58
CA LYS A 230 -7.95 23.18 8.49
C LYS A 230 -9.39 23.13 7.98
N SER A 231 -9.62 22.35 6.94
CA SER A 231 -10.97 22.11 6.41
C SER A 231 -11.03 20.81 5.63
N TRP A 232 -12.20 20.19 5.64
CA TRP A 232 -12.47 18.97 4.91
C TRP A 232 -13.87 19.01 4.29
N ARG A 233 -13.89 18.97 2.97
CA ARG A 233 -15.09 18.73 2.16
C ARG A 233 -14.99 17.33 1.60
N ARG A 234 -15.71 16.40 2.22
CA ARG A 234 -15.66 14.96 1.91
C ARG A 234 -15.77 14.70 0.41
N GLY A 235 -14.89 13.86 -0.12
CA GLY A 235 -14.84 13.49 -1.54
C GLY A 235 -14.54 14.66 -2.49
N SER A 236 -14.11 15.82 -2.00
CA SER A 236 -13.85 17.00 -2.82
C SER A 236 -12.50 17.64 -2.52
N GLN A 237 -12.27 18.04 -1.26
CA GLN A 237 -11.04 18.74 -0.91
C GLN A 237 -10.68 18.60 0.56
N ILE A 238 -9.39 18.41 0.82
CA ILE A 238 -8.78 18.44 2.16
C ILE A 238 -7.76 19.59 2.19
N VAL A 239 -7.81 20.39 3.25
CA VAL A 239 -6.83 21.46 3.49
C VAL A 239 -6.17 21.22 4.84
N LEU A 240 -4.86 21.06 4.83
CA LEU A 240 -4.04 20.99 6.03
C LEU A 240 -3.26 22.28 6.18
N ALA A 241 -3.24 22.85 7.38
CA ALA A 241 -2.40 23.97 7.72
C ALA A 241 -1.18 23.51 8.53
N ARG A 242 -0.06 24.21 8.43
CA ARG A 242 1.09 24.03 9.33
C ARG A 242 0.59 24.03 10.78
N ASN A 243 1.05 23.08 11.58
CA ASN A 243 0.78 23.04 13.01
C ASN A 243 1.73 24.04 13.74
N PRO A 244 1.22 25.12 14.34
CA PRO A 244 2.07 26.10 15.03
C PRO A 244 2.83 25.50 16.23
N GLY A 245 2.22 24.47 16.87
CA GLY A 245 2.83 23.76 18.00
C GLY A 245 3.85 22.69 17.59
N PHE A 246 4.06 22.46 16.29
CA PHE A 246 5.06 21.50 15.85
C PHE A 246 6.48 21.93 16.23
N ARG A 247 7.25 21.03 16.82
CA ARG A 247 8.57 21.29 17.42
C ARG A 247 9.66 21.79 16.46
N GLY A 248 9.37 21.97 15.17
CA GLY A 248 10.31 22.51 14.19
C GLY A 248 11.51 21.61 13.95
N ALA A 249 11.28 20.31 13.78
CA ALA A 249 12.31 19.33 13.46
C ALA A 249 13.09 19.72 12.20
N VAL A 250 14.38 19.40 12.15
CA VAL A 250 15.23 19.50 10.96
C VAL A 250 15.52 18.11 10.41
N TYR A 251 15.79 18.02 9.10
CA TYR A 251 16.23 16.74 8.54
C TYR A 251 17.63 16.39 9.06
N ALA A 252 17.78 15.22 9.67
CA ALA A 252 19.02 14.71 10.25
C ALA A 252 19.36 13.27 9.77
N GLY A 253 18.79 12.86 8.63
CA GLY A 253 18.99 11.53 8.06
C GLY A 253 20.29 11.41 7.27
N GLN A 254 20.51 10.20 6.71
CA GLN A 254 21.65 9.91 5.84
C GLN A 254 21.14 9.65 4.42
N PRO A 255 21.35 10.58 3.48
CA PRO A 255 20.85 10.41 2.12
C PRO A 255 21.57 9.29 1.39
N ALA A 256 20.84 8.56 0.55
CA ALA A 256 21.40 7.57 -0.36
C ALA A 256 22.40 8.22 -1.34
N ALA A 257 23.31 7.41 -1.89
CA ALA A 257 24.25 7.82 -2.95
C ALA A 257 23.52 7.95 -4.31
N HIS A 258 22.54 8.86 -4.36
CA HIS A 258 21.72 9.15 -5.53
C HIS A 258 21.61 10.66 -5.73
N PRO A 259 21.78 11.21 -6.95
CA PRO A 259 21.80 12.65 -7.18
C PRO A 259 20.59 13.40 -6.59
N LEU A 260 19.38 12.86 -6.75
CA LEU A 260 18.16 13.48 -6.20
C LEU A 260 18.16 13.50 -4.67
N ALA A 261 18.65 12.42 -4.02
CA ALA A 261 18.73 12.37 -2.57
C ALA A 261 19.74 13.38 -2.03
N GLN A 262 20.91 13.50 -2.68
CA GLN A 262 21.96 14.45 -2.30
C GLN A 262 21.50 15.90 -2.48
N ALA A 263 20.84 16.20 -3.61
CA ALA A 263 20.26 17.54 -3.85
C ALA A 263 19.16 17.87 -2.84
N ALA A 264 18.29 16.91 -2.52
CA ALA A 264 17.25 17.09 -1.51
C ALA A 264 17.87 17.33 -0.12
N ALA A 265 18.88 16.55 0.29
CA ALA A 265 19.57 16.71 1.57
C ALA A 265 20.24 18.08 1.68
N ALA A 266 20.93 18.53 0.63
CA ALA A 266 21.53 19.86 0.59
C ALA A 266 20.48 20.96 0.74
N HIS A 267 19.31 20.81 0.09
CA HIS A 267 18.21 21.77 0.23
C HIS A 267 17.59 21.77 1.63
N LEU A 268 17.49 20.61 2.29
CA LEU A 268 16.90 20.45 3.62
C LEU A 268 17.84 20.87 4.76
N ALA A 269 19.14 21.00 4.50
CA ALA A 269 20.15 21.25 5.53
C ALA A 269 19.82 22.51 6.36
N GLY A 270 19.68 22.35 7.67
CA GLY A 270 19.41 23.43 8.63
C GLY A 270 18.01 24.05 8.57
N LYS A 271 17.15 23.62 7.66
CA LYS A 271 15.78 24.15 7.54
C LYS A 271 14.84 23.50 8.53
N ARG A 272 14.00 24.31 9.17
CA ARG A 272 12.92 23.83 10.04
C ARG A 272 11.74 23.35 9.22
N LEU A 273 11.26 22.14 9.53
CA LEU A 273 10.10 21.52 8.91
C LEU A 273 8.79 21.95 9.61
N PRO A 274 7.66 21.93 8.91
CA PRO A 274 7.49 21.70 7.48
C PRO A 274 7.92 22.92 6.65
N LEU A 275 8.28 22.71 5.36
CA LEU A 275 8.75 23.79 4.48
C LEU A 275 7.60 24.57 3.83
N VAL A 276 6.38 24.06 3.89
CA VAL A 276 5.16 24.71 3.37
C VAL A 276 4.21 25.11 4.49
N ASP A 277 3.39 26.13 4.24
CA ASP A 277 2.43 26.64 5.22
C ASP A 277 1.08 25.94 5.16
N GLU A 278 0.76 25.40 3.98
CA GLU A 278 -0.52 24.75 3.74
C GLU A 278 -0.35 23.62 2.70
N VAL A 279 -1.15 22.57 2.84
CA VAL A 279 -1.31 21.52 1.83
C VAL A 279 -2.77 21.47 1.42
N VAL A 280 -3.02 21.58 0.12
CA VAL A 280 -4.36 21.46 -0.47
C VAL A 280 -4.40 20.21 -1.32
N VAL A 281 -5.30 19.29 -1.02
CA VAL A 281 -5.53 18.06 -1.78
C VAL A 281 -6.92 18.10 -2.35
N ASP A 282 -7.02 18.17 -3.67
CA ASP A 282 -8.29 18.05 -4.39
C ASP A 282 -8.55 16.58 -4.74
N VAL A 283 -9.81 16.12 -4.68
CA VAL A 283 -10.19 14.80 -5.20
C VAL A 283 -10.63 14.97 -6.66
N VAL A 284 -9.89 14.34 -7.56
CA VAL A 284 -10.14 14.37 -9.01
C VAL A 284 -10.02 12.95 -9.55
N GLU A 285 -11.14 12.25 -9.60
CA GLU A 285 -11.17 10.81 -9.91
C GLU A 285 -10.77 10.52 -11.35
N GLU A 286 -11.24 11.34 -12.28
CA GLU A 286 -10.97 11.14 -13.70
C GLU A 286 -9.52 11.49 -14.07
N SER A 287 -8.89 10.59 -14.81
CA SER A 287 -7.47 10.71 -15.20
C SER A 287 -7.20 11.92 -16.09
N GLN A 288 -8.09 12.23 -17.04
CA GLN A 288 -7.89 13.33 -18.00
C GLN A 288 -7.97 14.70 -17.34
N PRO A 289 -8.99 15.05 -16.53
CA PRO A 289 -9.01 16.31 -15.78
C PRO A 289 -7.79 16.47 -14.86
N ARG A 290 -7.35 15.39 -14.21
CA ARG A 290 -6.18 15.39 -13.33
C ARG A 290 -4.89 15.68 -14.11
N TRP A 291 -4.73 15.05 -15.27
CA TRP A 291 -3.62 15.29 -16.19
C TRP A 291 -3.59 16.73 -16.72
N LEU A 292 -4.71 17.24 -17.22
CA LEU A 292 -4.82 18.61 -17.74
C LEU A 292 -4.56 19.65 -16.65
N SER A 293 -5.13 19.47 -15.47
CA SER A 293 -4.88 20.36 -14.32
C SER A 293 -3.40 20.39 -13.91
N PHE A 294 -2.69 19.27 -13.99
CA PHE A 294 -1.24 19.26 -13.78
C PHE A 294 -0.51 20.06 -14.88
N LEU A 295 -0.89 19.87 -16.14
CA LEU A 295 -0.29 20.64 -17.24
C LEU A 295 -0.55 22.15 -17.12
N GLU A 296 -1.66 22.57 -16.53
CA GLU A 296 -1.97 23.96 -16.21
C GLU A 296 -1.23 24.49 -14.97
N GLY A 297 -0.41 23.67 -14.32
CA GLY A 297 0.34 24.07 -13.12
C GLY A 297 -0.50 24.11 -11.83
N ARG A 298 -1.71 23.53 -11.81
CA ARG A 298 -2.57 23.52 -10.62
C ARG A 298 -2.03 22.62 -9.52
N TYR A 299 -1.32 21.55 -9.87
CA TYR A 299 -0.73 20.60 -8.95
C TYR A 299 0.78 20.60 -9.06
N HIS A 300 1.46 20.52 -7.93
CA HIS A 300 2.93 20.58 -7.87
C HIS A 300 3.59 19.29 -8.32
N TRP A 301 2.97 18.13 -8.03
CA TRP A 301 3.37 16.88 -8.66
C TRP A 301 2.16 16.03 -9.01
N LEU A 302 2.37 15.06 -9.90
CA LEU A 302 1.37 14.12 -10.34
C LEU A 302 1.99 12.73 -10.51
N GLU A 303 1.40 11.70 -9.88
CA GLU A 303 1.61 10.33 -10.33
C GLU A 303 0.92 10.16 -11.68
N VAL A 304 1.71 9.87 -12.71
CA VAL A 304 1.21 9.82 -14.10
C VAL A 304 0.20 8.68 -14.24
N PRO A 305 -1.06 8.97 -14.58
CA PRO A 305 -2.04 7.92 -14.86
C PRO A 305 -1.56 7.01 -15.99
N LEU A 306 -1.89 5.72 -15.88
CA LEU A 306 -1.42 4.72 -16.84
C LEU A 306 -1.71 5.12 -18.30
N SER A 307 -2.89 5.67 -18.58
CA SER A 307 -3.31 6.13 -19.90
C SER A 307 -2.46 7.28 -20.50
N PHE A 308 -1.73 8.02 -19.67
CA PHE A 308 -0.92 9.17 -20.11
C PHE A 308 0.59 8.91 -20.08
N ARG A 309 1.04 7.71 -19.70
CA ARG A 309 2.48 7.40 -19.60
C ARG A 309 3.20 7.54 -20.94
N ALA A 310 2.59 7.08 -22.02
CA ALA A 310 3.17 7.20 -23.36
C ALA A 310 3.33 8.67 -23.81
N GLN A 311 2.43 9.56 -23.36
CA GLN A 311 2.53 11.00 -23.64
C GLN A 311 3.52 11.70 -22.72
N ALA A 312 3.57 11.30 -21.45
CA ALA A 312 4.45 11.91 -20.44
C ALA A 312 5.91 11.51 -20.63
N ALA A 313 6.15 10.25 -20.94
CA ALA A 313 7.50 9.69 -21.01
C ALA A 313 7.63 8.62 -22.11
N PRO A 314 7.54 9.02 -23.39
CA PRO A 314 7.77 8.10 -24.52
C PRO A 314 9.18 7.49 -24.41
N ASN A 315 9.25 6.18 -24.66
CA ASN A 315 10.51 5.42 -24.53
C ASN A 315 11.22 5.62 -23.16
N ARG A 316 10.45 5.78 -22.09
CA ARG A 316 10.93 5.98 -20.71
C ARG A 316 11.73 7.29 -20.49
N ARG A 317 11.62 8.25 -21.37
CA ARG A 317 12.26 9.56 -21.27
C ARG A 317 11.20 10.65 -21.22
N LEU A 318 11.43 11.65 -20.39
CA LEU A 318 10.52 12.79 -20.27
C LEU A 318 10.26 13.40 -21.67
N ALA A 319 8.99 13.60 -21.99
CA ALA A 319 8.59 14.17 -23.28
C ALA A 319 9.19 15.58 -23.47
N PRO A 320 9.71 15.91 -24.67
CA PRO A 320 10.40 17.20 -24.89
C PRO A 320 9.55 18.44 -24.56
N TYR A 321 8.24 18.39 -24.76
CA TYR A 321 7.36 19.52 -24.43
C TYR A 321 7.23 19.75 -22.93
N LEU A 322 7.32 18.70 -22.10
CA LEU A 322 7.36 18.79 -20.63
C LEU A 322 8.72 19.29 -20.14
N ALA A 323 9.80 18.76 -20.74
CA ALA A 323 11.16 19.18 -20.41
C ALA A 323 11.39 20.68 -20.67
N ARG A 324 10.87 21.21 -21.82
CA ARG A 324 10.94 22.66 -22.12
C ARG A 324 10.21 23.53 -21.10
N ARG A 325 9.27 22.98 -20.36
CA ARG A 325 8.56 23.66 -19.26
C ARG A 325 9.27 23.52 -17.92
N GLY A 326 10.44 22.88 -17.86
CA GLY A 326 11.18 22.63 -16.63
C GLY A 326 10.55 21.54 -15.74
N ILE A 327 9.58 20.79 -16.23
CA ILE A 327 8.99 19.67 -15.50
C ILE A 327 10.04 18.56 -15.38
N THR A 328 10.07 17.89 -14.24
CA THR A 328 10.98 16.76 -13.98
C THR A 328 10.23 15.45 -13.91
N LEU A 329 10.91 14.34 -14.22
CA LEU A 329 10.38 12.99 -14.15
C LEU A 329 11.17 12.17 -13.13
N GLN A 330 10.46 11.48 -12.26
CA GLN A 330 11.02 10.44 -11.40
C GLN A 330 10.31 9.11 -11.69
N SER A 331 11.09 8.03 -11.71
CA SER A 331 10.60 6.67 -11.85
C SER A 331 11.05 5.83 -10.67
N GLN A 332 10.14 5.04 -10.11
CA GLN A 332 10.44 4.16 -8.98
C GLN A 332 9.66 2.86 -9.08
N LEU A 333 10.37 1.74 -8.96
CA LEU A 333 9.72 0.44 -8.75
C LEU A 333 8.95 0.47 -7.43
N ARG A 334 7.77 -0.12 -7.44
CA ARG A 334 6.95 -0.26 -6.23
C ARG A 334 7.33 -1.56 -5.50
N PRO A 335 7.20 -1.57 -4.18
CA PRO A 335 7.31 -2.80 -3.42
C PRO A 335 6.01 -3.62 -3.53
N ASP A 336 5.66 -4.03 -4.74
CA ASP A 336 4.43 -4.75 -5.04
C ASP A 336 4.67 -5.94 -5.99
N ILE A 337 3.67 -6.81 -6.05
CA ILE A 337 3.58 -7.91 -7.02
C ILE A 337 2.24 -7.86 -7.73
N VAL A 338 2.26 -8.10 -9.03
CA VAL A 338 1.06 -8.44 -9.83
C VAL A 338 1.11 -9.92 -10.10
N MET A 339 0.12 -10.65 -9.67
CA MET A 339 0.13 -12.11 -9.73
C MET A 339 -1.23 -12.69 -10.12
N HIS A 340 -1.19 -13.92 -10.62
CA HIS A 340 -2.32 -14.83 -10.65
C HIS A 340 -1.97 -16.08 -9.86
N PHE A 341 -2.96 -16.70 -9.24
CA PHE A 341 -2.77 -17.89 -8.43
C PHE A 341 -3.72 -19.01 -8.87
N PHE A 342 -3.31 -20.24 -8.54
CA PHE A 342 -4.03 -21.46 -8.77
C PHE A 342 -4.60 -21.97 -7.44
N PHE A 343 -5.89 -22.28 -7.39
CA PHE A 343 -6.45 -22.91 -6.20
C PHE A 343 -5.92 -24.32 -6.04
N MET A 344 -5.13 -24.55 -5.01
CA MET A 344 -4.43 -25.82 -4.78
C MET A 344 -5.35 -26.98 -4.40
N GLN A 345 -6.60 -26.69 -4.04
CA GLN A 345 -7.64 -27.69 -3.77
C GLN A 345 -8.54 -27.96 -4.99
N HIS A 346 -8.37 -27.21 -6.08
CA HIS A 346 -9.17 -27.44 -7.29
C HIS A 346 -8.72 -28.69 -8.03
N PRO A 347 -9.63 -29.62 -8.44
CA PRO A 347 -9.25 -30.92 -9.00
C PRO A 347 -8.42 -30.85 -10.29
N LEU A 348 -8.59 -29.80 -11.10
CA LEU A 348 -7.85 -29.65 -12.35
C LEU A 348 -6.47 -29.03 -12.15
N VAL A 349 -6.37 -27.84 -11.52
CA VAL A 349 -5.11 -27.08 -11.40
C VAL A 349 -4.42 -27.28 -10.05
N GLY A 350 -5.11 -27.80 -9.05
CA GLY A 350 -4.59 -28.02 -7.70
C GLY A 350 -3.79 -29.30 -7.55
N GLY A 351 -3.33 -29.55 -6.32
CA GLY A 351 -2.57 -30.75 -5.97
C GLY A 351 -1.06 -30.60 -6.17
N TYR A 352 -0.33 -31.63 -5.71
CA TYR A 352 1.14 -31.63 -5.62
C TYR A 352 1.79 -32.76 -6.44
N THR A 353 0.99 -33.50 -7.19
CA THR A 353 1.50 -34.55 -8.09
C THR A 353 2.28 -33.92 -9.25
N PRO A 354 3.27 -34.64 -9.83
CA PRO A 354 4.14 -34.10 -10.88
C PRO A 354 3.37 -33.53 -12.09
N ASP A 355 2.27 -34.17 -12.50
CA ASP A 355 1.42 -33.71 -13.60
C ASP A 355 0.73 -32.38 -13.28
N LYS A 356 0.20 -32.20 -12.05
CA LYS A 356 -0.44 -30.95 -11.61
C LYS A 356 0.56 -29.81 -11.48
N VAL A 357 1.75 -30.08 -10.94
CA VAL A 357 2.86 -29.14 -10.90
C VAL A 357 3.30 -28.78 -12.33
N GLY A 358 3.46 -29.77 -13.20
CA GLY A 358 3.80 -29.58 -14.61
C GLY A 358 2.79 -28.70 -15.34
N LEU A 359 1.49 -28.91 -15.12
CA LEU A 359 0.42 -28.09 -15.70
C LEU A 359 0.55 -26.61 -15.28
N ARG A 360 0.68 -26.32 -13.98
CA ARG A 360 0.81 -24.93 -13.50
C ARG A 360 2.07 -24.26 -14.03
N ARG A 361 3.19 -24.97 -14.05
CA ARG A 361 4.45 -24.45 -14.65
C ARG A 361 4.29 -24.20 -16.13
N ALA A 362 3.64 -25.09 -16.88
CA ALA A 362 3.38 -24.90 -18.30
C ALA A 362 2.48 -23.67 -18.54
N ILE A 363 1.39 -23.50 -17.78
CA ILE A 363 0.53 -22.30 -17.82
C ILE A 363 1.37 -21.03 -17.53
N GLY A 364 2.24 -21.07 -16.51
CA GLY A 364 3.11 -19.97 -16.15
C GLY A 364 4.10 -19.60 -17.26
N LEU A 365 4.73 -20.59 -17.91
CA LEU A 365 5.65 -20.40 -19.03
C LEU A 365 4.97 -19.93 -20.32
N ALA A 366 3.74 -20.39 -20.56
CA ALA A 366 2.96 -20.00 -21.73
C ALA A 366 2.44 -18.57 -21.67
N PHE A 367 2.31 -17.97 -20.49
CA PHE A 367 1.77 -16.63 -20.33
C PHE A 367 2.73 -15.55 -20.88
N ASP A 368 2.24 -14.75 -21.83
CA ASP A 368 3.02 -13.67 -22.48
C ASP A 368 3.18 -12.45 -21.54
N GLY A 369 4.08 -12.57 -20.56
CA GLY A 369 4.45 -11.51 -19.64
C GLY A 369 5.04 -10.26 -20.35
N PRO A 370 5.91 -10.41 -21.36
CA PRO A 370 6.32 -9.30 -22.21
C PRO A 370 5.16 -8.52 -22.83
N ALA A 371 4.14 -9.19 -23.36
CA ALA A 371 2.94 -8.51 -23.91
C ALA A 371 2.14 -7.80 -22.81
N LEU A 372 1.97 -8.41 -21.64
CA LEU A 372 1.34 -7.74 -20.50
C LEU A 372 2.09 -6.46 -20.15
N ARG A 373 3.41 -6.52 -20.04
CA ARG A 373 4.24 -5.35 -19.71
C ARG A 373 4.17 -4.28 -20.80
N SER A 374 4.30 -4.65 -22.09
CA SER A 374 4.31 -3.68 -23.18
C SER A 374 2.93 -3.05 -23.44
N THR A 375 1.86 -3.83 -23.38
CA THR A 375 0.52 -3.39 -23.77
C THR A 375 -0.24 -2.79 -22.58
N TYR A 376 -0.33 -3.52 -21.46
CA TYR A 376 -1.06 -3.07 -20.28
C TYR A 376 -0.27 -2.02 -19.49
N PHE A 377 1.01 -2.32 -19.16
CA PHE A 377 1.87 -1.42 -18.38
C PHE A 377 2.70 -0.46 -19.22
N GLN A 378 2.49 -0.42 -20.55
CA GLN A 378 3.15 0.48 -21.49
C GLN A 378 4.69 0.44 -21.40
N GLY A 379 5.27 -0.74 -21.21
CA GLY A 379 6.71 -0.96 -21.10
C GLY A 379 7.30 -0.70 -19.71
N TYR A 380 6.48 -0.29 -18.74
CA TYR A 380 6.94 -0.02 -17.37
C TYR A 380 6.80 -1.24 -16.47
N GLY A 381 7.60 -1.24 -15.40
CA GLY A 381 7.68 -2.35 -14.45
C GLY A 381 8.83 -3.31 -14.74
N LEU A 382 9.13 -4.14 -13.76
CA LEU A 382 10.20 -5.14 -13.79
C LEU A 382 9.58 -6.53 -13.76
N ALA A 383 9.98 -7.41 -14.71
CA ALA A 383 9.55 -8.81 -14.70
C ALA A 383 9.94 -9.47 -13.37
N ALA A 384 8.96 -10.03 -12.69
CA ALA A 384 9.17 -10.65 -11.38
C ALA A 384 9.87 -12.01 -11.55
N GLN A 385 10.81 -12.29 -10.64
CA GLN A 385 11.50 -13.57 -10.58
C GLN A 385 11.05 -14.40 -9.36
N SER A 386 10.32 -13.78 -8.44
CA SER A 386 9.77 -14.40 -7.23
C SER A 386 8.62 -13.56 -6.67
N THR A 387 8.03 -14.01 -5.57
CA THR A 387 7.02 -13.26 -4.83
C THR A 387 7.57 -12.07 -4.05
N VAL A 388 8.90 -11.98 -3.82
CA VAL A 388 9.51 -10.91 -3.00
C VAL A 388 9.91 -9.72 -3.89
N PRO A 389 9.29 -8.52 -3.69
CA PRO A 389 9.51 -7.37 -4.56
C PRO A 389 10.71 -6.51 -4.17
N PRO A 390 11.15 -5.59 -5.06
CA PRO A 390 12.15 -4.57 -4.76
C PRO A 390 11.84 -3.77 -3.49
N HIS A 391 12.87 -3.22 -2.87
CA HIS A 391 12.84 -2.43 -1.63
C HIS A 391 12.51 -3.21 -0.36
N THR A 392 12.32 -4.53 -0.43
CA THR A 392 12.05 -5.38 0.74
C THR A 392 13.20 -6.32 1.03
N SER A 393 13.32 -6.76 2.29
CA SER A 393 14.29 -7.78 2.69
C SER A 393 14.06 -9.09 1.92
N GLY A 394 15.13 -9.81 1.60
CA GLY A 394 15.09 -11.04 0.78
C GLY A 394 14.88 -10.80 -0.71
N TYR A 395 14.73 -9.54 -1.19
CA TYR A 395 14.81 -9.23 -2.61
C TYR A 395 16.26 -9.34 -3.09
N ASP A 396 16.46 -10.02 -4.21
CA ASP A 396 17.77 -10.17 -4.86
C ASP A 396 17.59 -9.87 -6.36
N ALA A 397 18.18 -8.79 -6.83
CA ALA A 397 18.13 -8.37 -8.24
C ALA A 397 18.83 -9.36 -9.19
N ALA A 398 19.76 -10.17 -8.67
CA ALA A 398 20.45 -11.19 -9.44
C ALA A 398 19.71 -12.54 -9.50
N TYR A 399 18.68 -12.71 -8.64
CA TYR A 399 17.88 -13.93 -8.63
C TYR A 399 17.11 -14.09 -9.94
N LYS A 400 17.29 -15.25 -10.59
CA LYS A 400 16.60 -15.63 -11.82
C LYS A 400 15.87 -16.94 -11.61
N SER A 401 14.67 -17.04 -12.17
CA SER A 401 13.83 -18.22 -12.05
C SER A 401 12.85 -18.33 -13.21
N GLU A 402 12.25 -19.51 -13.35
CA GLU A 402 11.16 -19.77 -14.30
C GLU A 402 9.93 -18.84 -14.11
N MET A 403 9.79 -18.23 -12.92
CA MET A 403 8.72 -17.27 -12.66
C MET A 403 8.76 -16.09 -13.66
N GLY A 404 9.96 -15.64 -14.05
CA GLY A 404 10.14 -14.54 -15.00
C GLY A 404 10.14 -14.95 -16.47
N ASP A 405 10.10 -16.24 -16.78
CA ASP A 405 10.22 -16.74 -18.15
C ASP A 405 8.88 -16.67 -18.92
N PHE A 406 9.02 -16.43 -20.22
CA PHE A 406 7.99 -16.65 -21.24
C PHE A 406 8.57 -17.59 -22.29
N ASP A 407 8.15 -18.84 -22.28
CA ASP A 407 8.65 -19.90 -23.17
C ASP A 407 7.51 -20.88 -23.53
N PRO A 408 6.73 -20.55 -24.59
CA PRO A 408 5.64 -21.41 -25.03
C PRO A 408 6.10 -22.78 -25.55
N LEU A 409 7.34 -22.89 -26.07
CA LEU A 409 7.85 -24.18 -26.54
C LEU A 409 8.13 -25.13 -25.38
N ARG A 410 8.76 -24.60 -24.33
CA ARG A 410 8.99 -25.36 -23.08
C ARG A 410 7.66 -25.68 -22.38
N ALA A 411 6.68 -24.78 -22.43
CA ALA A 411 5.33 -25.06 -21.94
C ALA A 411 4.69 -26.26 -22.65
N LYS A 412 4.73 -26.31 -23.97
CA LYS A 412 4.24 -27.45 -24.77
C LYS A 412 4.96 -28.75 -24.39
N ALA A 413 6.29 -28.71 -24.31
CA ALA A 413 7.07 -29.88 -23.93
C ALA A 413 6.72 -30.41 -22.53
N LEU A 414 6.45 -29.52 -21.57
CA LEU A 414 5.96 -29.91 -20.24
C LEU A 414 4.56 -30.54 -20.29
N LEU A 415 3.65 -29.95 -21.07
CA LEU A 415 2.31 -30.51 -21.25
C LEU A 415 2.39 -31.93 -21.86
N ASP A 416 3.19 -32.10 -22.91
CA ASP A 416 3.40 -33.40 -23.56
C ASP A 416 4.01 -34.42 -22.60
N LEU A 417 5.03 -34.03 -21.82
CA LEU A 417 5.70 -34.90 -20.83
C LEU A 417 4.75 -35.46 -19.79
N TYR A 418 3.75 -34.68 -19.38
CA TYR A 418 2.79 -35.08 -18.35
C TYR A 418 1.47 -35.57 -18.93
N GLY A 419 1.40 -35.82 -20.26
CA GLY A 419 0.25 -36.46 -20.91
C GLY A 419 -0.93 -35.53 -21.19
N TYR A 420 -0.75 -34.23 -21.09
CA TYR A 420 -1.72 -33.23 -21.57
C TYR A 420 -1.54 -33.06 -23.08
N VAL A 421 -2.20 -33.90 -23.86
CA VAL A 421 -2.05 -33.97 -25.32
C VAL A 421 -3.42 -33.87 -26.00
N ASP A 422 -3.45 -33.38 -27.24
CA ASP A 422 -4.62 -33.36 -28.10
C ASP A 422 -4.81 -34.80 -28.65
N ARG A 423 -5.83 -35.51 -28.17
CA ARG A 423 -6.08 -36.94 -28.51
C ARG A 423 -7.08 -37.09 -29.65
N ASP A 424 -8.03 -36.20 -29.76
CA ASP A 424 -9.09 -36.25 -30.78
C ASP A 424 -8.82 -35.39 -32.01
N GLY A 425 -7.75 -34.59 -31.99
CA GLY A 425 -7.30 -33.75 -33.12
C GLY A 425 -8.10 -32.46 -33.29
N ASP A 426 -8.82 -32.01 -32.26
CA ASP A 426 -9.62 -30.77 -32.31
C ASP A 426 -8.80 -29.52 -32.08
N GLY A 427 -7.49 -29.66 -31.81
CA GLY A 427 -6.54 -28.58 -31.56
C GLY A 427 -6.42 -28.19 -30.08
N TRP A 428 -7.14 -28.84 -29.20
CA TRP A 428 -7.10 -28.61 -27.76
C TRP A 428 -6.59 -29.84 -27.00
N ARG A 429 -5.90 -29.60 -25.93
CA ARG A 429 -5.32 -30.65 -25.09
C ARG A 429 -6.34 -31.16 -24.08
N GLU A 430 -6.35 -32.48 -23.83
CA GLU A 430 -7.06 -33.14 -22.74
C GLU A 430 -6.16 -33.34 -21.51
N GLN A 431 -6.79 -33.70 -20.39
CA GLN A 431 -6.11 -34.19 -19.22
C GLN A 431 -5.50 -35.60 -19.49
N PRO A 432 -4.55 -36.06 -18.66
CA PRO A 432 -3.92 -37.38 -18.86
C PRO A 432 -4.91 -38.56 -18.90
N ASP A 433 -6.06 -38.42 -18.27
CA ASP A 433 -7.16 -39.42 -18.27
C ASP A 433 -8.08 -39.28 -19.49
N GLY A 434 -7.83 -38.36 -20.41
CA GLY A 434 -8.65 -38.10 -21.59
C GLY A 434 -9.85 -37.18 -21.34
N SER A 435 -10.07 -36.71 -20.14
CA SER A 435 -11.13 -35.75 -19.86
C SER A 435 -10.78 -34.34 -20.35
N ALA A 436 -11.81 -33.50 -20.61
CA ALA A 436 -11.63 -32.15 -21.14
C ALA A 436 -10.78 -31.27 -20.20
N LEU A 437 -9.82 -30.55 -20.80
CA LEU A 437 -8.99 -29.58 -20.12
C LEU A 437 -9.47 -28.17 -20.42
N ARG A 438 -10.21 -27.59 -19.48
CA ARG A 438 -10.76 -26.25 -19.60
C ARG A 438 -10.39 -25.38 -18.40
N LEU A 439 -9.59 -24.36 -18.63
CA LEU A 439 -9.19 -23.39 -17.60
C LEU A 439 -10.27 -22.33 -17.43
N VAL A 440 -10.58 -21.96 -16.20
CA VAL A 440 -11.49 -20.86 -15.87
C VAL A 440 -10.78 -19.88 -14.95
N MET A 441 -10.65 -18.64 -15.40
CA MET A 441 -10.08 -17.55 -14.59
C MET A 441 -11.16 -16.57 -14.17
N ALA A 442 -11.22 -16.27 -12.89
CA ALA A 442 -12.02 -15.18 -12.36
C ALA A 442 -11.40 -13.83 -12.74
N SER A 443 -12.24 -12.89 -13.17
CA SER A 443 -11.78 -11.58 -13.65
C SER A 443 -12.83 -10.50 -13.40
N GLY A 444 -12.38 -9.25 -13.34
CA GLY A 444 -13.26 -8.10 -13.32
C GLY A 444 -13.84 -7.75 -14.70
N GLY A 445 -14.71 -6.74 -14.72
CA GLY A 445 -15.39 -6.28 -15.94
C GLY A 445 -14.79 -5.01 -16.55
N SER A 446 -13.71 -4.45 -16.02
CA SER A 446 -13.11 -3.20 -16.52
C SER A 446 -12.47 -3.38 -17.90
N GLN A 447 -12.17 -2.26 -18.56
CA GLN A 447 -11.42 -2.29 -19.83
C GLN A 447 -10.01 -2.89 -19.63
N ALA A 448 -9.40 -2.63 -18.49
CA ALA A 448 -8.10 -3.16 -18.14
C ALA A 448 -8.14 -4.68 -17.96
N ASP A 449 -9.18 -5.20 -17.29
CA ASP A 449 -9.39 -6.64 -17.13
C ASP A 449 -9.58 -7.33 -18.48
N ARG A 450 -10.39 -6.75 -19.37
CA ARG A 450 -10.59 -7.30 -20.73
C ARG A 450 -9.27 -7.40 -21.51
N LEU A 451 -8.41 -6.37 -21.43
CA LEU A 451 -7.10 -6.41 -22.08
C LEU A 451 -6.21 -7.52 -21.52
N SER A 452 -6.18 -7.69 -20.20
CA SER A 452 -5.47 -8.78 -19.53
C SER A 452 -6.02 -10.16 -19.95
N ASN A 453 -7.34 -10.30 -20.01
CA ASN A 453 -8.02 -11.52 -20.41
C ASN A 453 -7.68 -11.94 -21.85
N GLU A 454 -7.60 -10.98 -22.77
CA GLU A 454 -7.18 -11.25 -24.16
C GLU A 454 -5.75 -11.79 -24.25
N ILE A 455 -4.83 -11.23 -23.46
CA ILE A 455 -3.44 -11.72 -23.39
C ILE A 455 -3.44 -13.16 -22.86
N TRP A 456 -4.17 -13.44 -21.78
CA TRP A 456 -4.31 -14.78 -21.22
C TRP A 456 -4.87 -15.77 -22.21
N LYS A 457 -6.01 -15.44 -22.87
CA LYS A 457 -6.67 -16.30 -23.85
C LYS A 457 -5.74 -16.63 -25.00
N ARG A 458 -5.08 -15.62 -25.59
CA ARG A 458 -4.12 -15.83 -26.67
C ARG A 458 -2.95 -16.70 -26.25
N SER A 459 -2.40 -16.48 -25.05
CA SER A 459 -1.29 -17.25 -24.51
C SER A 459 -1.65 -18.73 -24.32
N MET A 460 -2.82 -19.01 -23.76
CA MET A 460 -3.29 -20.39 -23.56
C MET A 460 -3.64 -21.08 -24.88
N THR A 461 -4.30 -20.38 -25.79
CA THR A 461 -4.60 -20.91 -27.14
C THR A 461 -3.31 -21.29 -27.89
N ALA A 462 -2.23 -20.52 -27.76
CA ALA A 462 -0.96 -20.81 -28.44
C ALA A 462 -0.32 -22.14 -28.00
N VAL A 463 -0.70 -22.67 -26.85
CA VAL A 463 -0.20 -23.97 -26.34
C VAL A 463 -1.29 -25.05 -26.29
N GLY A 464 -2.45 -24.80 -26.93
CA GLY A 464 -3.56 -25.76 -27.03
C GLY A 464 -4.40 -25.88 -25.75
N LEU A 465 -4.43 -24.87 -24.90
CA LEU A 465 -5.24 -24.87 -23.68
C LEU A 465 -6.48 -23.98 -23.85
N ARG A 466 -7.67 -24.52 -23.61
CA ARG A 466 -8.93 -23.75 -23.57
C ARG A 466 -8.97 -22.89 -22.33
N MET A 467 -9.37 -21.63 -22.49
CA MET A 467 -9.51 -20.70 -21.38
C MET A 467 -10.77 -19.85 -21.49
N ASP A 468 -11.52 -19.82 -20.40
CA ASP A 468 -12.71 -19.00 -20.19
C ASP A 468 -12.53 -18.06 -19.00
N PHE A 469 -13.45 -17.10 -18.90
CA PHE A 469 -13.41 -16.09 -17.84
C PHE A 469 -14.76 -16.05 -17.10
N GLU A 470 -14.68 -16.08 -15.78
CA GLU A 470 -15.80 -15.82 -14.89
C GLU A 470 -15.75 -14.34 -14.49
N ILE A 471 -16.67 -13.55 -15.05
CA ILE A 471 -16.70 -12.10 -14.79
C ILE A 471 -17.61 -11.79 -13.62
N ALA A 472 -17.06 -11.16 -12.58
CA ALA A 472 -17.81 -10.71 -11.40
C ALA A 472 -17.18 -9.46 -10.77
N THR A 473 -17.88 -8.88 -9.79
CA THR A 473 -17.36 -7.74 -9.03
C THR A 473 -16.30 -8.17 -8.02
N TRP A 474 -15.43 -7.24 -7.62
CA TRP A 474 -14.38 -7.52 -6.64
C TRP A 474 -14.90 -8.16 -5.32
N PRO A 475 -15.98 -7.63 -4.67
CA PRO A 475 -16.50 -8.27 -3.46
C PRO A 475 -16.99 -9.71 -3.67
N GLU A 476 -17.60 -10.00 -4.83
CA GLU A 476 -18.05 -11.34 -5.18
C GLU A 476 -16.87 -12.29 -5.39
N LEU A 477 -15.85 -11.86 -6.13
CA LEU A 477 -14.63 -12.64 -6.36
C LEU A 477 -13.87 -12.89 -5.06
N LEU A 478 -13.75 -11.90 -4.19
CA LEU A 478 -13.12 -12.04 -2.89
C LEU A 478 -13.88 -13.06 -2.01
N LYS A 479 -15.22 -13.01 -2.01
CA LYS A 479 -16.06 -13.99 -1.30
C LYS A 479 -15.84 -15.40 -1.84
N LYS A 480 -15.79 -15.59 -3.16
CA LYS A 480 -15.53 -16.90 -3.80
C LYS A 480 -14.11 -17.40 -3.52
N SER A 481 -13.12 -16.49 -3.52
CA SER A 481 -11.75 -16.80 -3.14
C SER A 481 -11.67 -17.33 -1.72
N ARG A 482 -12.26 -16.61 -0.75
CA ARG A 482 -12.33 -17.04 0.66
C ARG A 482 -13.08 -18.36 0.85
N ALA A 483 -14.08 -18.62 0.02
CA ALA A 483 -14.80 -19.91 0.00
C ALA A 483 -14.00 -21.04 -0.69
N GLY A 484 -12.93 -20.74 -1.43
CA GLY A 484 -12.12 -21.74 -2.14
C GLY A 484 -12.82 -22.33 -3.37
N THR A 485 -13.71 -21.57 -4.02
CA THR A 485 -14.53 -22.05 -5.14
C THR A 485 -14.04 -21.60 -6.51
N LEU A 486 -12.97 -20.81 -6.58
CA LEU A 486 -12.37 -20.40 -7.84
C LEU A 486 -11.33 -21.42 -8.32
N MET A 487 -11.08 -21.47 -9.64
CA MET A 487 -9.98 -22.25 -10.20
C MET A 487 -8.69 -21.42 -10.27
N MET A 488 -8.78 -20.21 -10.83
CA MET A 488 -7.70 -19.25 -10.96
C MET A 488 -8.22 -17.84 -10.71
N TRP A 489 -7.42 -16.99 -10.10
CA TRP A 489 -7.70 -15.57 -9.95
C TRP A 489 -6.40 -14.79 -9.76
N GLY A 490 -6.44 -13.47 -9.90
CA GLY A 490 -5.26 -12.63 -9.72
C GLY A 490 -5.57 -11.22 -9.28
N TYR A 491 -4.59 -10.65 -8.60
CA TYR A 491 -4.60 -9.25 -8.13
C TYR A 491 -3.18 -8.81 -7.73
N SER A 492 -3.07 -7.61 -7.17
CA SER A 492 -1.78 -7.05 -6.74
C SER A 492 -1.71 -6.98 -5.22
N TRP A 493 -0.51 -7.27 -4.68
CA TRP A 493 -0.16 -7.04 -3.29
C TRP A 493 0.95 -6.00 -3.18
N THR A 494 0.83 -5.08 -2.22
CA THR A 494 1.83 -4.02 -1.99
C THR A 494 2.31 -4.07 -0.54
N ALA A 495 3.62 -3.98 -0.33
CA ALA A 495 4.20 -3.92 1.00
C ALA A 495 3.93 -2.57 1.68
N GLY A 496 3.54 -2.59 2.94
CA GLY A 496 3.48 -1.42 3.81
C GLY A 496 4.80 -1.13 4.53
N SER A 497 5.75 -2.08 4.52
CA SER A 497 7.03 -1.99 5.19
C SER A 497 8.13 -2.68 4.38
N PRO A 498 9.44 -2.48 4.72
CA PRO A 498 10.56 -3.12 4.01
C PRO A 498 10.71 -4.62 4.28
N ASP A 499 9.69 -5.31 4.72
CA ASP A 499 9.73 -6.75 4.99
C ASP A 499 9.21 -7.59 3.82
N GLY A 500 10.10 -8.34 3.17
CA GLY A 500 9.73 -9.30 2.14
C GLY A 500 9.09 -10.59 2.66
N GLY A 501 9.20 -10.88 3.95
CA GLY A 501 8.52 -12.00 4.60
C GLY A 501 7.00 -11.94 4.48
N PHE A 502 6.44 -10.74 4.38
CA PHE A 502 5.03 -10.49 4.08
C PHE A 502 4.57 -11.21 2.79
N PHE A 503 5.41 -11.24 1.75
CA PHE A 503 5.11 -11.91 0.48
C PHE A 503 5.36 -13.42 0.50
N LEU A 504 5.92 -13.95 1.56
CA LEU A 504 5.95 -15.38 1.83
C LEU A 504 4.74 -15.81 2.66
N ALA A 505 4.19 -14.93 3.49
CA ALA A 505 3.00 -15.18 4.29
C ALA A 505 1.77 -15.55 3.44
N ILE A 506 1.69 -15.05 2.19
CA ILE A 506 0.61 -15.36 1.24
C ILE A 506 0.62 -16.81 0.73
N ALA A 507 1.64 -17.58 1.08
CA ALA A 507 1.75 -19.01 0.79
C ALA A 507 1.86 -19.88 2.06
N TYR A 508 1.80 -19.29 3.24
CA TYR A 508 1.90 -20.00 4.51
C TYR A 508 0.61 -20.79 4.78
N GLY A 509 0.71 -22.11 4.95
CA GLY A 509 -0.42 -23.01 5.07
C GLY A 509 -1.47 -22.58 6.10
N PRO A 510 -1.08 -22.25 7.36
CA PRO A 510 -2.02 -21.78 8.38
C PRO A 510 -2.79 -20.50 8.04
N ASN A 511 -2.35 -19.72 7.05
CA ASN A 511 -3.07 -18.53 6.56
C ASN A 511 -4.11 -18.86 5.47
N ALA A 512 -4.41 -20.13 5.23
CA ALA A 512 -5.43 -20.54 4.27
C ALA A 512 -6.77 -19.86 4.58
N SER A 513 -7.47 -19.40 3.54
CA SER A 513 -8.71 -18.60 3.64
C SER A 513 -8.57 -17.20 4.22
N GLU A 514 -7.35 -16.76 4.54
CA GLU A 514 -7.03 -15.40 4.94
C GLU A 514 -6.17 -14.73 3.86
N SER A 515 -4.85 -14.70 4.05
CA SER A 515 -3.91 -14.15 3.05
C SER A 515 -3.36 -15.18 2.07
N ASN A 516 -3.46 -16.47 2.39
CA ASN A 516 -3.10 -17.57 1.50
C ASN A 516 -4.35 -18.01 0.69
N ASP A 517 -4.75 -17.18 -0.25
CA ASP A 517 -5.90 -17.44 -1.13
C ASP A 517 -5.76 -18.72 -1.97
N PRO A 518 -4.58 -19.07 -2.54
CA PRO A 518 -4.39 -20.33 -3.26
C PRO A 518 -4.55 -21.57 -2.39
N ARG A 519 -4.54 -21.44 -1.07
CA ARG A 519 -4.55 -22.56 -0.11
C ARG A 519 -3.38 -23.51 -0.35
N PHE A 520 -2.20 -22.93 -0.55
CA PHE A 520 -0.96 -23.69 -0.67
C PHE A 520 -0.56 -24.21 0.71
N GLU A 521 -0.39 -25.51 0.82
CA GLU A 521 -0.04 -26.21 2.05
C GLU A 521 1.15 -27.13 1.77
N LEU A 522 2.35 -26.68 2.12
CA LEU A 522 3.58 -27.45 1.96
C LEU A 522 4.40 -27.40 3.24
N PRO A 523 4.44 -28.48 4.05
CA PRO A 523 5.16 -28.46 5.33
C PRO A 523 6.63 -28.05 5.24
N ALA A 524 7.31 -28.31 4.11
CA ALA A 524 8.68 -27.88 3.88
C ALA A 524 8.77 -26.36 3.74
N PHE A 525 7.81 -25.71 3.09
CA PHE A 525 7.71 -24.26 2.98
C PHE A 525 7.34 -23.62 4.33
N ASP A 526 6.34 -24.20 5.01
CA ASP A 526 5.85 -23.67 6.29
C ASP A 526 6.98 -23.60 7.32
N ARG A 527 7.80 -24.65 7.44
CA ARG A 527 8.98 -24.64 8.32
C ARG A 527 10.01 -23.57 7.97
N LEU A 528 10.22 -23.27 6.68
CA LEU A 528 11.12 -22.19 6.26
C LEU A 528 10.55 -20.82 6.62
N TYR A 529 9.23 -20.65 6.39
CA TYR A 529 8.53 -19.43 6.72
C TYR A 529 8.54 -19.15 8.24
N GLU A 530 8.19 -20.15 9.06
CA GLU A 530 8.18 -20.04 10.51
C GLU A 530 9.55 -19.69 11.08
N ARG A 531 10.60 -20.32 10.53
CA ARG A 531 11.98 -20.06 10.94
C ARG A 531 12.44 -18.65 10.58
N GLN A 532 12.22 -18.22 9.32
CA GLN A 532 12.68 -16.91 8.88
C GLN A 532 11.96 -15.75 9.59
N ARG A 533 10.68 -15.93 9.96
CA ARG A 533 9.91 -14.85 10.63
C ARG A 533 10.43 -14.53 12.03
N LEU A 534 11.12 -15.43 12.68
CA LEU A 534 11.68 -15.23 14.02
C LEU A 534 13.08 -14.59 13.99
N LEU A 535 13.74 -14.53 12.84
CA LEU A 535 15.08 -13.99 12.68
C LEU A 535 15.04 -12.49 12.37
N ALA A 536 16.00 -11.74 12.90
CA ALA A 536 16.32 -10.41 12.40
C ALA A 536 16.86 -10.49 10.96
N ASP A 537 16.84 -9.35 10.24
CA ASP A 537 17.42 -9.28 8.90
C ASP A 537 18.92 -9.63 8.94
N GLY A 538 19.33 -10.44 7.98
CA GLY A 538 20.71 -10.93 7.86
C GLY A 538 20.84 -12.18 6.98
N PRO A 539 22.06 -12.67 6.77
CA PRO A 539 22.36 -13.74 5.81
C PRO A 539 21.60 -15.05 6.06
N GLU A 540 21.36 -15.42 7.33
CA GLU A 540 20.62 -16.64 7.66
C GLU A 540 19.15 -16.50 7.24
N ARG A 541 18.51 -15.36 7.54
CA ARG A 541 17.13 -15.08 7.12
C ARG A 541 17.01 -15.07 5.61
N GLU A 542 17.92 -14.40 4.92
CA GLU A 542 17.95 -14.33 3.46
C GLU A 542 18.09 -15.72 2.81
N ALA A 543 18.92 -16.59 3.36
CA ALA A 543 19.08 -17.95 2.88
C ALA A 543 17.78 -18.78 3.04
N LEU A 544 17.06 -18.64 4.15
CA LEU A 544 15.76 -19.28 4.35
C LEU A 544 14.70 -18.73 3.39
N MET A 545 14.66 -17.41 3.20
CA MET A 545 13.75 -16.77 2.26
C MET A 545 14.03 -17.18 0.81
N ARG A 546 15.32 -17.34 0.43
CA ARG A 546 15.71 -17.86 -0.89
C ARG A 546 15.16 -19.26 -1.11
N ARG A 547 15.37 -20.17 -0.15
CA ARG A 547 14.84 -21.55 -0.24
C ARG A 547 13.30 -21.57 -0.31
N ALA A 548 12.62 -20.70 0.43
CA ALA A 548 11.17 -20.56 0.37
C ALA A 548 10.72 -20.10 -1.03
N LYS A 549 11.39 -19.10 -1.62
CA LYS A 549 11.13 -18.66 -3.01
C LYS A 549 11.34 -19.78 -4.02
N ASP A 550 12.41 -20.59 -3.87
CA ASP A 550 12.68 -21.71 -4.76
C ASP A 550 11.54 -22.75 -4.75
N LEU A 551 10.95 -23.02 -3.58
CA LEU A 551 9.76 -23.89 -3.48
C LEU A 551 8.55 -23.29 -4.17
N LEU A 552 8.29 -21.97 -4.03
CA LEU A 552 7.17 -21.30 -4.71
C LEU A 552 7.33 -21.32 -6.23
N VAL A 553 8.55 -21.19 -6.74
CA VAL A 553 8.85 -21.34 -8.17
C VAL A 553 8.63 -22.79 -8.62
N ALA A 554 9.11 -23.77 -7.87
CA ALA A 554 9.05 -25.17 -8.22
C ALA A 554 7.59 -25.71 -8.27
N TYR A 555 6.77 -25.38 -7.28
CA TYR A 555 5.36 -25.82 -7.19
C TYR A 555 4.37 -24.92 -7.92
N MET A 556 4.76 -23.69 -8.24
CA MET A 556 4.00 -22.67 -8.98
C MET A 556 2.55 -22.51 -8.47
N PRO A 557 2.32 -22.26 -7.17
CA PRO A 557 0.98 -21.90 -6.69
C PRO A 557 0.57 -20.50 -7.16
N PHE A 558 1.55 -19.69 -7.53
CA PHE A 558 1.40 -18.34 -8.09
C PHE A 558 2.21 -18.21 -9.38
N LYS A 559 1.69 -17.46 -10.34
CA LYS A 559 2.49 -16.82 -11.39
C LYS A 559 2.58 -15.33 -11.06
N VAL A 560 3.71 -14.89 -10.57
CA VAL A 560 3.99 -13.45 -10.39
C VAL A 560 4.54 -12.91 -11.71
N HIS A 561 3.92 -11.86 -12.22
CA HIS A 561 4.22 -11.32 -13.55
C HIS A 561 5.25 -10.21 -13.50
N LEU A 562 5.00 -9.22 -12.64
CA LEU A 562 5.88 -8.05 -12.55
C LEU A 562 5.75 -7.34 -11.21
N HIS A 563 6.76 -6.52 -10.93
CA HIS A 563 6.73 -5.42 -9.96
C HIS A 563 6.39 -4.15 -10.71
N THR A 564 5.38 -3.41 -10.26
CA THR A 564 4.93 -2.22 -10.98
C THR A 564 5.91 -1.07 -10.81
N GLU A 565 5.82 -0.11 -11.71
CA GLU A 565 6.66 1.09 -11.68
C GLU A 565 5.78 2.33 -11.64
N ARG A 566 6.11 3.24 -10.76
CA ARG A 566 5.44 4.52 -10.60
C ARG A 566 6.24 5.60 -11.32
N LEU A 567 5.54 6.48 -12.02
CA LEU A 567 6.12 7.66 -12.64
C LEU A 567 5.51 8.89 -11.99
N ASP A 568 6.37 9.77 -11.50
CA ASP A 568 5.97 11.05 -10.93
C ASP A 568 6.55 12.20 -11.78
N LEU A 569 5.69 13.12 -12.17
CA LEU A 569 6.08 14.41 -12.71
C LEU A 569 6.01 15.48 -11.64
N ALA A 570 7.00 16.35 -11.57
CA ALA A 570 6.99 17.50 -10.68
C ALA A 570 7.19 18.81 -11.46
N GLN A 571 6.44 19.84 -11.06
CA GLN A 571 6.53 21.20 -11.65
C GLN A 571 7.88 21.84 -11.34
N PRO A 572 8.32 22.83 -12.13
CA PRO A 572 9.46 23.67 -11.80
C PRO A 572 9.30 24.30 -10.41
N GLY A 573 10.37 24.34 -9.64
CA GLY A 573 10.36 24.91 -8.29
C GLY A 573 9.90 23.97 -7.18
N VAL A 574 9.46 22.75 -7.48
CA VAL A 574 9.28 21.71 -6.47
C VAL A 574 10.64 21.16 -6.07
N LEU A 575 11.05 21.44 -4.85
CA LEU A 575 12.36 21.08 -4.33
C LEU A 575 12.24 20.01 -3.25
N ALA A 576 13.32 19.25 -3.08
CA ALA A 576 13.45 18.15 -2.12
C ALA A 576 12.42 17.01 -2.30
N TYR A 577 11.73 16.94 -3.43
CA TYR A 577 10.85 15.82 -3.73
C TYR A 577 11.65 14.61 -4.22
N TRP A 578 11.63 13.54 -3.43
CA TRP A 578 12.12 12.21 -3.81
C TRP A 578 11.27 11.15 -3.14
N ARG A 579 10.39 10.50 -3.92
CA ARG A 579 9.39 9.57 -3.37
C ARG A 579 10.04 8.46 -2.55
N HIS A 580 9.54 8.23 -1.33
CA HIS A 580 9.93 7.11 -0.49
C HIS A 580 9.01 5.90 -0.75
N PRO A 581 9.53 4.64 -0.79
CA PRO A 581 8.70 3.46 -1.04
C PRO A 581 7.62 3.21 0.03
N PHE A 582 7.88 3.56 1.29
CA PHE A 582 7.03 3.24 2.44
C PHE A 582 6.54 4.45 3.22
N MET A 583 7.27 5.58 3.20
CA MET A 583 6.92 6.77 3.98
C MET A 583 5.68 7.48 3.41
N ARG A 584 4.71 7.77 4.27
CA ARG A 584 3.51 8.54 3.92
C ARG A 584 3.58 10.01 4.33
N ASP A 585 4.32 10.34 5.37
CA ASP A 585 4.43 11.69 5.98
C ASP A 585 5.49 12.60 5.32
N LEU A 586 5.70 12.42 4.01
CA LEU A 586 6.77 13.10 3.27
C LEU A 586 6.49 14.59 2.96
N TRP A 587 5.25 15.09 3.09
CA TRP A 587 4.90 16.45 2.66
C TRP A 587 5.63 17.52 3.45
N ARG A 588 6.02 17.28 4.68
CA ARG A 588 6.81 18.18 5.50
C ARG A 588 8.20 18.52 4.93
N PHE A 589 8.75 17.64 4.07
CA PHE A 589 10.07 17.83 3.45
C PHE A 589 10.02 18.54 2.11
N ILE A 590 8.83 18.69 1.51
CA ILE A 590 8.67 19.25 0.18
C ILE A 590 8.65 20.77 0.28
N ASP A 591 9.44 21.43 -0.59
CA ASP A 591 9.43 22.88 -0.73
C ASP A 591 8.83 23.28 -2.08
N VAL A 592 8.07 24.35 -2.10
CA VAL A 592 7.47 24.92 -3.29
C VAL A 592 7.67 26.44 -3.30
N PRO A 593 7.68 27.09 -4.48
CA PRO A 593 7.73 28.54 -4.52
C PRO A 593 6.53 29.15 -3.80
N PRO A 594 6.66 30.33 -3.22
CA PRO A 594 5.52 31.07 -2.69
C PRO A 594 4.51 31.35 -3.80
N ALA A 595 3.23 31.51 -3.41
CA ALA A 595 2.22 31.96 -4.35
C ALA A 595 2.66 33.29 -4.98
N ALA A 596 2.57 33.37 -6.30
CA ALA A 596 2.80 34.64 -7.01
C ALA A 596 1.71 35.64 -6.62
N ASP A 597 2.10 36.92 -6.58
CA ASP A 597 1.20 38.04 -6.34
C ASP A 597 0.10 38.19 -7.40
#